data_aa745203cad4869f7ad0e3dcad81c3f9
#
_entry.id   aa745203cad4869f7ad0e3dcad81c3f9
#
_cell.length_a   1.000
_cell.length_b   1.000
_cell.length_c   1.000
_cell.angle_alpha   90.00
_cell.angle_beta   90.00
_cell.angle_gamma   90.00
#
_symmetry.space_group_name_H-M   'P 1'
#
loop_
_entity.id
_entity.type
_entity.pdbx_description
1 polymer ?
#
loop_
_entity_poly.entity_id
_entity_poly.type
_entity_poly.pdbx_seq_one_letter_code
_entity_poly.pdbx_strand_id
1 'polypeptide(L)'
;MNNINISFLKKELDRVNILFKKKEFNLVIQKSKTLLKKYPNQAIIYNYIGLSYFQLDKNKKALEIFLLANERLPLEPSILCNTGIAYKNLDDLISARNYFNKTLNVNPKHLPSHINLGHLENNLNHSDLAADHYLNAYNLNNNSEEVLIYCILSLSAQGKFCEAKKIILELNNKFPKNTKSYQLYSKIHKYKVNDPHQRLMLSIINNPNLDYEDLSNLHFAIAKSFYDQKNINEFVHHTLKANEIKFKTFNDYNFELEEVKFEQIKKHFENFHFQHQKENKGEKLIFIVGLPRSGTTLLHQIISSHSKTFGAEESHIISDFFNKKFKNENSIINFYSNELVNKDACSKLSSEILSKYEMYDQNKIIVDKMPFNFKWIGFIKMLFPQAKIIHSNRNPADSAFSIYRNVFDSPGLGWAYNQNYLAKYVNLYSHLMSFWKQRLGNFIYESHYEKLVSDQVKETKKILKFCNLEFEDSCVNYTKNNIPSRTISVFQVRDEVYKSSINLSDKYFNYFPFLNQIKKKAP
;
A
#
# COMPACT_ATOMS: atom_id res chain seq x y z
N MET A 1 -6.73 -36.31 -42.34
CA MET A 1 -7.82 -35.55 -41.61
C MET A 1 -7.31 -34.51 -40.60
N ASN A 2 -6.05 -34.57 -40.11
CA ASN A 2 -5.58 -33.64 -39.05
C ASN A 2 -5.27 -32.21 -39.49
N ASN A 3 -4.78 -31.96 -40.71
CA ASN A 3 -4.36 -30.62 -41.12
C ASN A 3 -5.51 -29.63 -41.36
N ILE A 4 -6.63 -30.09 -41.88
CA ILE A 4 -7.83 -29.24 -42.14
C ILE A 4 -8.47 -28.80 -40.83
N ASN A 5 -8.50 -29.66 -39.81
CA ASN A 5 -9.04 -29.34 -38.49
C ASN A 5 -8.18 -28.31 -37.73
N ILE A 6 -6.86 -28.38 -37.87
CA ILE A 6 -5.93 -27.42 -37.26
C ILE A 6 -6.04 -26.04 -37.89
N SER A 7 -6.12 -25.98 -39.22
CA SER A 7 -6.30 -24.70 -39.96
C SER A 7 -7.63 -24.03 -39.61
N PHE A 8 -8.71 -24.81 -39.50
CA PHE A 8 -10.02 -24.29 -39.08
C PHE A 8 -9.97 -23.73 -37.65
N LEU A 9 -9.41 -24.50 -36.70
CA LEU A 9 -9.29 -24.05 -35.30
C LEU A 9 -8.50 -22.74 -35.22
N LYS A 10 -7.37 -22.65 -35.91
CA LYS A 10 -6.54 -21.42 -35.94
C LYS A 10 -7.36 -20.21 -36.41
N LYS A 11 -8.08 -20.34 -37.53
CA LYS A 11 -8.94 -19.28 -38.07
C LYS A 11 -10.04 -18.84 -37.10
N GLU A 12 -10.67 -19.76 -36.38
CA GLU A 12 -11.68 -19.44 -35.38
C GLU A 12 -11.08 -18.80 -34.13
N LEU A 13 -9.88 -19.23 -33.68
CA LEU A 13 -9.15 -18.59 -32.59
C LEU A 13 -8.72 -17.16 -32.94
N ASP A 14 -8.31 -16.91 -34.18
CA ASP A 14 -8.01 -15.55 -34.66
C ASP A 14 -9.27 -14.64 -34.57
N ARG A 15 -10.43 -15.15 -34.94
CA ARG A 15 -11.72 -14.44 -34.79
C ARG A 15 -12.05 -14.14 -33.32
N VAL A 16 -11.84 -15.13 -32.43
CA VAL A 16 -12.04 -14.98 -30.99
C VAL A 16 -11.08 -13.90 -30.44
N ASN A 17 -9.83 -13.89 -30.87
CA ASN A 17 -8.84 -12.90 -30.49
C ASN A 17 -9.22 -11.48 -30.92
N ILE A 18 -9.74 -11.32 -32.15
CA ILE A 18 -10.26 -10.03 -32.65
C ILE A 18 -11.39 -9.53 -31.74
N LEU A 19 -12.34 -10.39 -31.40
CA LEU A 19 -13.46 -10.04 -30.50
C LEU A 19 -12.96 -9.66 -29.10
N PHE A 20 -11.97 -10.40 -28.57
CA PHE A 20 -11.36 -10.12 -27.28
C PHE A 20 -10.69 -8.73 -27.27
N LYS A 21 -9.93 -8.40 -28.31
CA LYS A 21 -9.32 -7.06 -28.50
C LYS A 21 -10.36 -5.94 -28.63
N LYS A 22 -11.52 -6.22 -29.23
CA LYS A 22 -12.68 -5.30 -29.30
C LYS A 22 -13.47 -5.22 -27.99
N LYS A 23 -13.06 -5.93 -26.94
CA LYS A 23 -13.76 -6.01 -25.63
C LYS A 23 -15.17 -6.60 -25.69
N GLU A 24 -15.48 -7.38 -26.73
CA GLU A 24 -16.77 -8.04 -26.91
C GLU A 24 -16.84 -9.38 -26.13
N PHE A 25 -16.60 -9.31 -24.80
CA PHE A 25 -16.34 -10.46 -23.95
C PHE A 25 -17.48 -11.50 -23.93
N ASN A 26 -18.74 -11.08 -23.99
CA ASN A 26 -19.86 -12.01 -24.03
C ASN A 26 -19.85 -12.85 -25.33
N LEU A 27 -19.51 -12.27 -26.47
CA LEU A 27 -19.37 -12.99 -27.74
C LEU A 27 -18.15 -13.92 -27.73
N VAL A 28 -17.04 -13.49 -27.12
CA VAL A 28 -15.86 -14.34 -26.90
C VAL A 28 -16.26 -15.59 -26.13
N ILE A 29 -16.99 -15.46 -25.01
CA ILE A 29 -17.45 -16.59 -24.19
C ILE A 29 -18.35 -17.51 -25.01
N GLN A 30 -19.32 -16.98 -25.74
CA GLN A 30 -20.26 -17.78 -26.54
C GLN A 30 -19.55 -18.59 -27.61
N LYS A 31 -18.70 -17.94 -28.42
CA LYS A 31 -17.93 -18.61 -29.49
C LYS A 31 -16.94 -19.63 -28.93
N SER A 32 -16.22 -19.26 -27.88
CA SER A 32 -15.25 -20.15 -27.23
C SER A 32 -15.92 -21.39 -26.63
N LYS A 33 -17.10 -21.27 -26.01
CA LYS A 33 -17.88 -22.42 -25.54
C LYS A 33 -18.30 -23.36 -26.67
N THR A 34 -18.63 -22.81 -27.85
CA THR A 34 -18.94 -23.62 -29.03
C THR A 34 -17.70 -24.36 -29.54
N LEU A 35 -16.55 -23.70 -29.57
CA LEU A 35 -15.28 -24.31 -29.93
C LEU A 35 -14.86 -25.39 -28.93
N LEU A 36 -15.10 -25.18 -27.64
CA LEU A 36 -14.73 -26.10 -26.57
C LEU A 36 -15.43 -27.45 -26.70
N LYS A 37 -16.70 -27.49 -27.17
CA LYS A 37 -17.42 -28.74 -27.47
C LYS A 37 -16.70 -29.58 -28.51
N LYS A 38 -16.04 -28.94 -29.47
CA LYS A 38 -15.33 -29.57 -30.58
C LYS A 38 -13.87 -29.86 -30.26
N TYR A 39 -13.25 -29.01 -29.44
CA TYR A 39 -11.82 -29.04 -29.10
C TYR A 39 -11.61 -28.96 -27.57
N PRO A 40 -12.01 -29.98 -26.78
CA PRO A 40 -12.06 -29.87 -25.32
C PRO A 40 -10.68 -29.82 -24.64
N ASN A 41 -9.61 -30.20 -25.32
CA ASN A 41 -8.26 -30.24 -24.76
C ASN A 41 -7.35 -29.06 -25.20
N GLN A 42 -7.97 -27.92 -25.59
CA GLN A 42 -7.24 -26.74 -26.01
C GLN A 42 -7.23 -25.67 -24.92
N ALA A 43 -6.11 -25.53 -24.19
CA ALA A 43 -5.93 -24.58 -23.09
C ALA A 43 -6.30 -23.14 -23.48
N ILE A 44 -5.96 -22.73 -24.69
CA ILE A 44 -6.23 -21.38 -25.17
C ILE A 44 -7.72 -21.05 -25.19
N ILE A 45 -8.62 -22.01 -25.43
CA ILE A 45 -10.06 -21.78 -25.43
C ILE A 45 -10.56 -21.49 -24.01
N TYR A 46 -10.10 -22.28 -23.02
CA TYR A 46 -10.42 -22.03 -21.62
C TYR A 46 -9.88 -20.67 -21.16
N ASN A 47 -8.67 -20.31 -21.57
CA ASN A 47 -8.09 -19.00 -21.26
C ASN A 47 -8.96 -17.86 -21.79
N TYR A 48 -9.44 -17.90 -23.05
CA TYR A 48 -10.34 -16.88 -23.56
C TYR A 48 -11.64 -16.76 -22.75
N ILE A 49 -12.24 -17.89 -22.36
CA ILE A 49 -13.47 -17.88 -21.53
C ILE A 49 -13.18 -17.31 -20.15
N GLY A 50 -12.17 -17.80 -19.46
CA GLY A 50 -11.83 -17.39 -18.10
C GLY A 50 -11.40 -15.92 -18.04
N LEU A 51 -10.51 -15.48 -18.94
CA LEU A 51 -10.07 -14.09 -19.04
C LEU A 51 -11.23 -13.14 -19.37
N SER A 52 -12.18 -13.58 -20.23
CA SER A 52 -13.38 -12.78 -20.50
C SER A 52 -14.28 -12.65 -19.28
N TYR A 53 -14.39 -13.70 -18.45
CA TYR A 53 -15.10 -13.62 -17.18
C TYR A 53 -14.39 -12.67 -16.20
N PHE A 54 -13.05 -12.61 -16.17
CA PHE A 54 -12.33 -11.62 -15.38
C PHE A 54 -12.66 -10.19 -15.80
N GLN A 55 -12.66 -9.91 -17.12
CA GLN A 55 -13.00 -8.60 -17.65
C GLN A 55 -14.45 -8.16 -17.35
N LEU A 56 -15.34 -9.13 -17.09
CA LEU A 56 -16.73 -8.91 -16.69
C LEU A 56 -16.91 -8.94 -15.16
N ASP A 57 -15.84 -8.94 -14.38
CA ASP A 57 -15.84 -9.04 -12.91
C ASP A 57 -16.60 -10.29 -12.37
N LYS A 58 -16.62 -11.37 -13.15
CA LYS A 58 -17.28 -12.65 -12.81
C LYS A 58 -16.25 -13.67 -12.33
N ASN A 59 -15.49 -13.33 -11.29
CA ASN A 59 -14.33 -14.10 -10.81
C ASN A 59 -14.69 -15.55 -10.43
N LYS A 60 -15.86 -15.80 -9.81
CA LYS A 60 -16.33 -17.17 -9.50
C LYS A 60 -16.49 -18.02 -10.76
N LYS A 61 -17.10 -17.46 -11.83
CA LYS A 61 -17.25 -18.18 -13.11
C LYS A 61 -15.94 -18.43 -13.82
N ALA A 62 -14.99 -17.51 -13.69
CA ALA A 62 -13.63 -17.71 -14.20
C ALA A 62 -12.96 -18.88 -13.48
N LEU A 63 -13.06 -18.96 -12.14
CA LEU A 63 -12.53 -20.07 -11.35
C LEU A 63 -13.12 -21.40 -11.77
N GLU A 64 -14.46 -21.50 -11.92
CA GLU A 64 -15.14 -22.73 -12.37
C GLU A 64 -14.58 -23.23 -13.71
N ILE A 65 -14.37 -22.32 -14.66
CA ILE A 65 -13.80 -22.66 -15.98
C ILE A 65 -12.35 -23.15 -15.88
N PHE A 66 -11.52 -22.50 -15.06
CA PHE A 66 -10.13 -22.90 -14.90
C PHE A 66 -10.00 -24.21 -14.11
N LEU A 67 -10.86 -24.48 -13.13
CA LEU A 67 -10.89 -25.77 -12.43
C LEU A 67 -11.28 -26.90 -13.40
N LEU A 68 -12.32 -26.70 -14.22
CA LEU A 68 -12.68 -27.65 -15.27
C LEU A 68 -11.54 -27.88 -16.27
N ALA A 69 -10.80 -26.83 -16.60
CA ALA A 69 -9.62 -26.93 -17.46
C ALA A 69 -8.50 -27.74 -16.80
N ASN A 70 -8.26 -27.56 -15.49
CA ASN A 70 -7.26 -28.32 -14.73
C ASN A 70 -7.55 -29.82 -14.67
N GLU A 71 -8.82 -30.23 -14.61
CA GLU A 71 -9.20 -31.65 -14.69
C GLU A 71 -8.77 -32.30 -16.02
N ARG A 72 -8.80 -31.54 -17.11
CA ARG A 72 -8.47 -32.00 -18.46
C ARG A 72 -7.01 -31.81 -18.83
N LEU A 73 -6.39 -30.76 -18.28
CA LEU A 73 -5.04 -30.29 -18.61
C LEU A 73 -4.26 -30.02 -17.30
N PRO A 74 -4.01 -31.03 -16.46
CA PRO A 74 -3.52 -30.85 -15.08
C PRO A 74 -2.11 -30.27 -14.99
N LEU A 75 -1.32 -30.32 -16.07
CA LEU A 75 0.06 -29.83 -16.12
C LEU A 75 0.22 -28.65 -17.10
N GLU A 76 -0.88 -27.99 -17.46
CA GLU A 76 -0.79 -26.83 -18.36
C GLU A 76 -0.49 -25.55 -17.55
N PRO A 77 0.74 -24.97 -17.69
CA PRO A 77 1.16 -23.84 -16.84
C PRO A 77 0.24 -22.62 -16.92
N SER A 78 -0.30 -22.32 -18.10
CA SER A 78 -1.17 -21.17 -18.31
C SER A 78 -2.49 -21.32 -17.55
N ILE A 79 -3.05 -22.54 -17.51
CA ILE A 79 -4.29 -22.84 -16.77
C ILE A 79 -4.04 -22.81 -15.27
N LEU A 80 -2.97 -23.46 -14.80
CA LEU A 80 -2.59 -23.45 -13.39
C LEU A 80 -2.40 -22.01 -12.88
N CYS A 81 -1.65 -21.19 -13.62
CA CYS A 81 -1.43 -19.78 -13.26
C CYS A 81 -2.75 -18.99 -13.22
N ASN A 82 -3.61 -19.12 -14.24
CA ASN A 82 -4.88 -18.42 -14.28
C ASN A 82 -5.85 -18.89 -13.19
N THR A 83 -5.78 -20.15 -12.77
CA THR A 83 -6.51 -20.65 -11.58
C THR A 83 -6.01 -19.93 -10.32
N GLY A 84 -4.69 -19.78 -10.17
CA GLY A 84 -4.11 -19.01 -9.07
C GLY A 84 -4.58 -17.55 -9.07
N ILE A 85 -4.66 -16.91 -10.24
CA ILE A 85 -5.20 -15.56 -10.38
C ILE A 85 -6.67 -15.49 -9.99
N ALA A 86 -7.47 -16.50 -10.37
CA ALA A 86 -8.88 -16.56 -10.01
C ALA A 86 -9.08 -16.66 -8.49
N TYR A 87 -8.32 -17.50 -7.81
CA TYR A 87 -8.32 -17.58 -6.35
C TYR A 87 -7.88 -16.26 -5.70
N LYS A 88 -6.81 -15.64 -6.21
CA LYS A 88 -6.35 -14.33 -5.72
C LYS A 88 -7.44 -13.26 -5.83
N ASN A 89 -8.17 -13.21 -6.94
CA ASN A 89 -9.26 -12.26 -7.14
C ASN A 89 -10.49 -12.52 -6.23
N LEU A 90 -10.57 -13.72 -5.67
CA LEU A 90 -11.58 -14.12 -4.68
C LEU A 90 -11.09 -14.00 -3.23
N ASP A 91 -9.91 -13.40 -3.01
CA ASP A 91 -9.25 -13.24 -1.71
C ASP A 91 -8.81 -14.57 -1.06
N ASP A 92 -8.79 -15.70 -1.80
CA ASP A 92 -8.22 -16.96 -1.34
C ASP A 92 -6.72 -17.02 -1.69
N LEU A 93 -5.91 -16.35 -0.88
CA LEU A 93 -4.47 -16.23 -1.13
C LEU A 93 -3.71 -17.54 -0.90
N ILE A 94 -4.24 -18.44 -0.06
CA ILE A 94 -3.62 -19.75 0.20
C ILE A 94 -3.71 -20.62 -1.05
N SER A 95 -4.91 -20.76 -1.61
CA SER A 95 -5.11 -21.50 -2.86
C SER A 95 -4.35 -20.86 -4.02
N ALA A 96 -4.35 -19.52 -4.10
CA ALA A 96 -3.59 -18.79 -5.12
C ALA A 96 -2.09 -19.14 -5.07
N ARG A 97 -1.47 -19.07 -3.89
CA ARG A 97 -0.06 -19.45 -3.68
C ARG A 97 0.21 -20.88 -4.12
N ASN A 98 -0.66 -21.82 -3.73
CA ASN A 98 -0.52 -23.22 -4.09
C ASN A 98 -0.54 -23.45 -5.60
N TYR A 99 -1.44 -22.77 -6.32
CA TYR A 99 -1.52 -22.90 -7.78
C TYR A 99 -0.35 -22.23 -8.50
N PHE A 100 0.14 -21.08 -8.05
CA PHE A 100 1.35 -20.47 -8.60
C PHE A 100 2.58 -21.35 -8.38
N ASN A 101 2.73 -21.96 -7.19
CA ASN A 101 3.81 -22.90 -6.92
C ASN A 101 3.69 -24.17 -7.78
N LYS A 102 2.48 -24.73 -7.96
CA LYS A 102 2.25 -25.84 -8.91
C LYS A 102 2.69 -25.45 -10.33
N THR A 103 2.40 -24.21 -10.75
CA THR A 103 2.85 -23.73 -12.07
C THR A 103 4.37 -23.74 -12.18
N LEU A 104 5.07 -23.24 -11.15
CA LEU A 104 6.54 -23.17 -11.14
C LEU A 104 7.18 -24.55 -11.03
N ASN A 105 6.52 -25.53 -10.40
CA ASN A 105 6.97 -26.92 -10.38
C ASN A 105 6.92 -27.56 -11.78
N VAL A 106 5.95 -27.20 -12.61
CA VAL A 106 5.83 -27.66 -14.00
C VAL A 106 6.75 -26.85 -14.93
N ASN A 107 6.78 -25.52 -14.76
CA ASN A 107 7.61 -24.63 -15.55
C ASN A 107 8.29 -23.60 -14.64
N PRO A 108 9.53 -23.85 -14.18
CA PRO A 108 10.29 -22.93 -13.32
C PRO A 108 10.57 -21.55 -13.96
N LYS A 109 10.42 -21.43 -15.28
CA LYS A 109 10.63 -20.18 -16.02
C LYS A 109 9.31 -19.46 -16.36
N HIS A 110 8.22 -19.78 -15.69
CA HIS A 110 6.92 -19.17 -15.96
C HIS A 110 6.84 -17.75 -15.38
N LEU A 111 7.19 -16.76 -16.20
CA LEU A 111 7.27 -15.34 -15.82
C LEU A 111 6.01 -14.82 -15.07
N PRO A 112 4.76 -15.04 -15.56
CA PRO A 112 3.58 -14.54 -14.86
C PRO A 112 3.41 -15.11 -13.44
N SER A 113 3.82 -16.36 -13.20
CA SER A 113 3.74 -16.97 -11.85
C SER A 113 4.75 -16.34 -10.89
N HIS A 114 5.96 -16.04 -11.33
CA HIS A 114 6.92 -15.29 -10.50
C HIS A 114 6.39 -13.90 -10.15
N ILE A 115 5.84 -13.16 -11.11
CA ILE A 115 5.26 -11.83 -10.85
C ILE A 115 4.10 -11.94 -9.83
N ASN A 116 3.17 -12.89 -10.04
CA ASN A 116 2.02 -13.03 -9.14
C ASN A 116 2.40 -13.51 -7.73
N LEU A 117 3.39 -14.39 -7.59
CA LEU A 117 3.95 -14.77 -6.28
C LEU A 117 4.65 -13.57 -5.63
N GLY A 118 5.44 -12.83 -6.39
CA GLY A 118 6.06 -11.60 -5.90
C GLY A 118 5.03 -10.61 -5.33
N HIS A 119 3.92 -10.41 -6.03
CA HIS A 119 2.83 -9.57 -5.53
C HIS A 119 2.16 -10.14 -4.27
N LEU A 120 1.88 -11.44 -4.26
CA LEU A 120 1.24 -12.10 -3.14
C LEU A 120 2.10 -12.03 -1.88
N GLU A 121 3.37 -12.39 -1.99
CA GLU A 121 4.31 -12.34 -0.87
C GLU A 121 4.58 -10.90 -0.41
N ASN A 122 4.63 -9.95 -1.37
CA ASN A 122 4.75 -8.54 -1.03
C ASN A 122 3.52 -8.02 -0.25
N ASN A 123 2.30 -8.45 -0.62
CA ASN A 123 1.09 -8.07 0.12
C ASN A 123 1.06 -8.68 1.54
N LEU A 124 1.62 -9.87 1.72
CA LEU A 124 1.78 -10.51 3.02
C LEU A 124 3.05 -10.07 3.78
N ASN A 125 3.73 -9.02 3.31
CA ASN A 125 4.97 -8.48 3.85
C ASN A 125 6.14 -9.49 3.99
N HIS A 126 6.10 -10.57 3.22
CA HIS A 126 7.20 -11.51 3.07
C HIS A 126 8.20 -10.99 2.02
N SER A 127 8.87 -9.89 2.35
CA SER A 127 9.65 -9.12 1.35
C SER A 127 10.84 -9.88 0.77
N ASP A 128 11.40 -10.84 1.50
CA ASP A 128 12.50 -11.68 0.98
C ASP A 128 11.98 -12.59 -0.12
N LEU A 129 10.86 -13.28 0.11
CA LEU A 129 10.22 -14.13 -0.89
C LEU A 129 9.75 -13.32 -2.10
N ALA A 130 9.19 -12.14 -1.86
CA ALA A 130 8.78 -11.24 -2.94
C ALA A 130 9.97 -10.82 -3.80
N ALA A 131 11.10 -10.47 -3.18
CA ALA A 131 12.32 -10.09 -3.90
C ALA A 131 12.88 -11.23 -4.73
N ASP A 132 12.93 -12.44 -4.18
CA ASP A 132 13.40 -13.62 -4.92
C ASP A 132 12.55 -13.86 -6.17
N HIS A 133 11.23 -13.76 -6.05
CA HIS A 133 10.35 -13.92 -7.20
C HIS A 133 10.51 -12.79 -8.23
N TYR A 134 10.62 -11.53 -7.81
CA TYR A 134 10.84 -10.43 -8.74
C TYR A 134 12.23 -10.49 -9.42
N LEU A 135 13.27 -10.92 -8.70
CA LEU A 135 14.59 -11.13 -9.29
C LEU A 135 14.57 -12.29 -10.32
N ASN A 136 13.85 -13.37 -10.04
CA ASN A 136 13.63 -14.42 -11.03
C ASN A 136 12.89 -13.90 -12.27
N ALA A 137 11.84 -13.08 -12.07
CA ALA A 137 11.14 -12.43 -13.17
C ALA A 137 12.06 -11.49 -13.98
N TYR A 138 12.93 -10.73 -13.32
CA TYR A 138 13.93 -9.87 -13.95
C TYR A 138 14.95 -10.67 -14.79
N ASN A 139 15.43 -11.77 -14.24
CA ASN A 139 16.38 -12.65 -14.97
C ASN A 139 15.73 -13.30 -16.20
N LEU A 140 14.42 -13.53 -16.18
CA LEU A 140 13.65 -14.07 -17.31
C LEU A 140 13.33 -12.99 -18.36
N ASN A 141 13.03 -11.78 -17.94
CA ASN A 141 12.70 -10.65 -18.82
C ASN A 141 13.02 -9.30 -18.18
N ASN A 142 14.23 -8.81 -18.42
CA ASN A 142 14.67 -7.49 -17.98
C ASN A 142 14.26 -6.35 -18.95
N ASN A 143 13.48 -6.63 -19.99
CA ASN A 143 12.93 -5.63 -20.90
C ASN A 143 11.50 -5.21 -20.55
N SER A 144 10.98 -5.66 -19.40
CA SER A 144 9.69 -5.21 -18.87
C SER A 144 9.90 -4.09 -17.86
N GLU A 145 9.37 -2.92 -18.17
CA GLU A 145 9.37 -1.75 -17.28
C GLU A 145 8.77 -2.09 -15.91
N GLU A 146 7.64 -2.81 -15.90
CA GLU A 146 6.93 -3.24 -14.71
C GLU A 146 7.80 -4.15 -13.82
N VAL A 147 8.48 -5.13 -14.41
CA VAL A 147 9.38 -6.05 -13.69
C VAL A 147 10.54 -5.28 -13.05
N LEU A 148 11.15 -4.34 -13.79
CA LEU A 148 12.22 -3.50 -13.25
C LEU A 148 11.75 -2.68 -12.05
N ILE A 149 10.55 -2.06 -12.13
CA ILE A 149 9.97 -1.29 -11.02
C ILE A 149 9.74 -2.17 -9.80
N TYR A 150 9.18 -3.38 -9.94
CA TYR A 150 8.97 -4.29 -8.81
C TYR A 150 10.28 -4.72 -8.15
N CYS A 151 11.32 -5.00 -8.93
CA CYS A 151 12.64 -5.29 -8.40
C CYS A 151 13.19 -4.10 -7.59
N ILE A 152 13.12 -2.89 -8.14
CA ILE A 152 13.57 -1.67 -7.48
C ILE A 152 12.87 -1.47 -6.14
N LEU A 153 11.53 -1.57 -6.12
CA LEU A 153 10.73 -1.38 -4.92
C LEU A 153 11.05 -2.44 -3.86
N SER A 154 11.17 -3.70 -4.27
CA SER A 154 11.46 -4.82 -3.37
C SER A 154 12.86 -4.73 -2.78
N LEU A 155 13.89 -4.46 -3.58
CA LEU A 155 15.26 -4.24 -3.12
C LEU A 155 15.36 -3.02 -2.19
N SER A 156 14.65 -1.94 -2.52
CA SER A 156 14.60 -0.75 -1.67
C SER A 156 13.96 -1.04 -0.32
N ALA A 157 12.88 -1.84 -0.29
CA ALA A 157 12.22 -2.24 0.95
C ALA A 157 13.15 -3.04 1.88
N GLN A 158 14.04 -3.84 1.31
CA GLN A 158 15.07 -4.58 2.05
C GLN A 158 16.30 -3.73 2.45
N GLY A 159 16.39 -2.48 1.98
CA GLY A 159 17.56 -1.63 2.18
C GLY A 159 18.74 -1.93 1.25
N LYS A 160 18.57 -2.78 0.23
CA LYS A 160 19.57 -3.11 -0.80
C LYS A 160 19.70 -1.97 -1.82
N PHE A 161 20.00 -0.76 -1.34
CA PHE A 161 19.97 0.47 -2.15
C PHE A 161 20.99 0.48 -3.29
N CYS A 162 22.15 -0.17 -3.12
CA CYS A 162 23.16 -0.26 -4.16
C CYS A 162 22.65 -1.07 -5.37
N GLU A 163 21.98 -2.18 -5.11
CA GLU A 163 21.39 -3.03 -6.15
C GLU A 163 20.19 -2.33 -6.81
N ALA A 164 19.30 -1.71 -6.00
CA ALA A 164 18.19 -0.93 -6.51
C ALA A 164 18.65 0.19 -7.46
N LYS A 165 19.72 0.93 -7.11
CA LYS A 165 20.28 1.99 -7.97
C LYS A 165 20.76 1.48 -9.31
N LYS A 166 21.39 0.31 -9.36
CA LYS A 166 21.83 -0.30 -10.64
C LYS A 166 20.65 -0.56 -11.57
N ILE A 167 19.57 -1.16 -11.02
CA ILE A 167 18.36 -1.44 -11.82
C ILE A 167 17.63 -0.14 -12.21
N ILE A 168 17.65 0.91 -11.36
CA ILE A 168 17.08 2.22 -11.73
C ILE A 168 17.84 2.83 -12.93
N LEU A 169 19.17 2.77 -12.93
CA LEU A 169 19.94 3.28 -14.06
C LEU A 169 19.66 2.48 -15.35
N GLU A 170 19.47 1.17 -15.25
CA GLU A 170 19.03 0.33 -16.36
C GLU A 170 17.62 0.74 -16.84
N LEU A 171 16.68 0.97 -15.92
CA LEU A 171 15.33 1.44 -16.24
C LEU A 171 15.38 2.79 -16.97
N ASN A 172 16.18 3.74 -16.50
CA ASN A 172 16.36 5.04 -17.15
C ASN A 172 16.91 4.93 -18.57
N ASN A 173 17.86 4.02 -18.80
CA ASN A 173 18.45 3.80 -20.11
C ASN A 173 17.46 3.14 -21.09
N LYS A 174 16.69 2.16 -20.64
CA LYS A 174 15.73 1.43 -21.47
C LYS A 174 14.43 2.21 -21.69
N PHE A 175 13.99 2.94 -20.68
CA PHE A 175 12.72 3.66 -20.65
C PHE A 175 12.92 5.14 -20.22
N PRO A 176 13.60 5.97 -21.03
CA PRO A 176 14.00 7.32 -20.64
C PRO A 176 12.81 8.27 -20.40
N LYS A 177 11.61 7.92 -20.85
CA LYS A 177 10.38 8.66 -20.59
C LYS A 177 9.75 8.32 -19.23
N ASN A 178 10.21 7.28 -18.55
CA ASN A 178 9.69 6.89 -17.24
C ASN A 178 10.23 7.82 -16.15
N THR A 179 9.45 8.84 -15.79
CA THR A 179 9.84 9.80 -14.74
C THR A 179 9.75 9.23 -13.33
N LYS A 180 8.99 8.13 -13.13
CA LYS A 180 8.91 7.39 -11.87
C LYS A 180 10.28 6.88 -11.42
N SER A 181 11.13 6.48 -12.36
CA SER A 181 12.49 6.03 -12.08
C SER A 181 13.35 7.13 -11.43
N TYR A 182 13.24 8.37 -11.91
CA TYR A 182 13.95 9.52 -11.31
C TYR A 182 13.48 9.80 -9.89
N GLN A 183 12.17 9.69 -9.66
CA GLN A 183 11.59 9.83 -8.33
C GLN A 183 12.05 8.70 -7.38
N LEU A 184 12.08 7.46 -7.83
CA LEU A 184 12.57 6.32 -7.05
C LEU A 184 14.04 6.49 -6.70
N TYR A 185 14.87 6.91 -7.65
CA TYR A 185 16.29 7.20 -7.40
C TYR A 185 16.45 8.29 -6.33
N SER A 186 15.67 9.36 -6.42
CA SER A 186 15.75 10.48 -5.48
C SER A 186 15.44 10.07 -4.04
N LYS A 187 14.57 9.07 -3.83
CA LYS A 187 14.21 8.56 -2.49
C LYS A 187 15.38 7.84 -1.79
N ILE A 188 16.30 7.24 -2.55
CA ILE A 188 17.39 6.41 -2.03
C ILE A 188 18.78 7.01 -2.31
N HIS A 189 18.84 8.26 -2.81
CA HIS A 189 20.07 8.96 -3.12
C HIS A 189 20.18 10.28 -2.34
N LYS A 190 21.38 10.59 -1.85
CA LYS A 190 21.70 11.87 -1.22
C LYS A 190 22.50 12.72 -2.20
N TYR A 191 21.89 13.81 -2.66
CA TYR A 191 22.45 14.66 -3.69
C TYR A 191 23.57 15.58 -3.19
N LYS A 192 24.59 15.72 -3.98
CA LYS A 192 25.68 16.71 -3.81
C LYS A 192 25.55 17.81 -4.87
N VAL A 193 26.26 18.92 -4.69
CA VAL A 193 26.36 19.97 -5.70
C VAL A 193 26.96 19.38 -6.99
N ASN A 194 26.42 19.73 -8.15
CA ASN A 194 26.80 19.21 -9.46
C ASN A 194 26.54 17.72 -9.70
N ASP A 195 25.55 17.16 -9.00
CA ASP A 195 25.17 15.76 -9.17
C ASP A 195 24.72 15.45 -10.61
N PRO A 196 25.27 14.41 -11.26
CA PRO A 196 24.92 14.08 -12.66
C PRO A 196 23.44 13.75 -12.85
N HIS A 197 22.83 13.06 -11.88
CA HIS A 197 21.41 12.71 -11.95
C HIS A 197 20.51 13.95 -11.84
N GLN A 198 20.88 14.95 -11.02
CA GLN A 198 20.16 16.21 -10.96
C GLN A 198 20.23 16.96 -12.30
N ARG A 199 21.42 17.04 -12.92
CA ARG A 199 21.58 17.68 -14.24
C ARG A 199 20.72 17.02 -15.31
N LEU A 200 20.64 15.68 -15.27
CA LEU A 200 19.77 14.93 -16.20
C LEU A 200 18.30 15.29 -15.98
N MET A 201 17.80 15.34 -14.73
CA MET A 201 16.42 15.74 -14.44
C MET A 201 16.12 17.17 -14.94
N LEU A 202 17.05 18.10 -14.73
CA LEU A 202 16.91 19.49 -15.19
C LEU A 202 16.91 19.61 -16.72
N SER A 203 17.57 18.71 -17.45
CA SER A 203 17.57 18.71 -18.92
C SER A 203 16.25 18.23 -19.52
N ILE A 204 15.53 17.33 -18.84
CA ILE A 204 14.29 16.74 -19.36
C ILE A 204 13.01 17.43 -18.89
N ILE A 205 13.06 18.25 -17.84
CA ILE A 205 11.86 18.86 -17.23
C ILE A 205 11.08 19.77 -18.18
N ASN A 206 11.74 20.32 -19.20
CA ASN A 206 11.13 21.19 -20.21
C ASN A 206 10.63 20.43 -21.43
N ASN A 207 10.62 19.09 -21.41
CA ASN A 207 10.10 18.29 -22.53
C ASN A 207 8.57 18.46 -22.61
N PRO A 208 8.04 18.97 -23.74
CA PRO A 208 6.61 19.26 -23.90
C PRO A 208 5.73 18.00 -23.95
N ASN A 209 6.33 16.81 -24.09
CA ASN A 209 5.62 15.54 -24.14
C ASN A 209 5.38 14.90 -22.75
N LEU A 210 5.80 15.56 -21.67
CA LEU A 210 5.53 15.08 -20.31
C LEU A 210 4.09 15.39 -19.91
N ASP A 211 3.40 14.40 -19.38
CA ASP A 211 2.10 14.62 -18.76
C ASP A 211 2.22 15.22 -17.34
N TYR A 212 1.11 15.53 -16.69
CA TYR A 212 1.11 16.12 -15.35
C TYR A 212 1.72 15.20 -14.29
N GLU A 213 1.53 13.88 -14.41
CA GLU A 213 2.12 12.91 -13.49
C GLU A 213 3.63 12.89 -13.61
N ASP A 214 4.13 12.80 -14.83
CA ASP A 214 5.55 12.81 -15.17
C ASP A 214 6.23 14.08 -14.70
N LEU A 215 5.64 15.21 -15.01
CA LEU A 215 6.18 16.53 -14.67
C LEU A 215 6.21 16.73 -13.13
N SER A 216 5.17 16.30 -12.44
CA SER A 216 5.12 16.33 -10.99
C SER A 216 6.20 15.45 -10.36
N ASN A 217 6.40 14.23 -10.84
CA ASN A 217 7.42 13.32 -10.34
C ASN A 217 8.83 13.92 -10.46
N LEU A 218 9.13 14.57 -11.60
CA LEU A 218 10.40 15.26 -11.81
C LEU A 218 10.57 16.43 -10.85
N HIS A 219 9.55 17.29 -10.72
CA HIS A 219 9.63 18.43 -9.80
C HIS A 219 9.86 17.97 -8.35
N PHE A 220 9.21 16.92 -7.86
CA PHE A 220 9.48 16.36 -6.52
C PHE A 220 10.91 15.84 -6.38
N ALA A 221 11.42 15.14 -7.40
CA ALA A 221 12.78 14.62 -7.39
C ALA A 221 13.83 15.75 -7.40
N ILE A 222 13.62 16.80 -8.20
CA ILE A 222 14.48 17.99 -8.26
C ILE A 222 14.39 18.78 -6.95
N ALA A 223 13.19 18.97 -6.39
CA ALA A 223 13.02 19.62 -5.09
C ALA A 223 13.85 18.89 -4.01
N LYS A 224 13.77 17.53 -3.97
CA LYS A 224 14.55 16.73 -3.04
C LYS A 224 16.06 16.93 -3.24
N SER A 225 16.54 17.05 -4.48
CA SER A 225 17.96 17.27 -4.74
C SER A 225 18.44 18.62 -4.21
N PHE A 226 17.67 19.68 -4.40
CA PHE A 226 17.99 21.01 -3.84
C PHE A 226 17.85 21.06 -2.32
N TYR A 227 16.88 20.32 -1.75
CA TYR A 227 16.79 20.17 -0.31
C TYR A 227 18.06 19.58 0.31
N ASP A 228 18.62 18.53 -0.29
CA ASP A 228 19.86 17.90 0.17
C ASP A 228 21.06 18.87 0.08
N GLN A 229 21.08 19.70 -0.94
CA GLN A 229 22.11 20.74 -1.17
C GLN A 229 21.91 21.99 -0.32
N LYS A 230 20.83 22.07 0.46
CA LYS A 230 20.43 23.23 1.27
C LYS A 230 20.15 24.51 0.44
N ASN A 231 19.83 24.34 -0.85
CA ASN A 231 19.37 25.45 -1.70
C ASN A 231 17.86 25.65 -1.49
N ILE A 232 17.52 26.55 -0.56
CA ILE A 232 16.15 26.75 -0.10
C ILE A 232 15.26 27.31 -1.22
N ASN A 233 15.74 28.26 -2.01
CA ASN A 233 14.92 28.92 -3.04
C ASN A 233 14.46 27.93 -4.11
N GLU A 234 15.40 27.16 -4.67
CA GLU A 234 15.08 26.14 -5.68
C GLU A 234 14.25 25.00 -5.10
N PHE A 235 14.55 24.58 -3.86
CA PHE A 235 13.72 23.60 -3.16
C PHE A 235 12.27 24.05 -3.05
N VAL A 236 12.03 25.30 -2.61
CA VAL A 236 10.67 25.86 -2.47
C VAL A 236 9.99 25.97 -3.82
N HIS A 237 10.69 26.55 -4.83
CA HIS A 237 10.16 26.69 -6.19
C HIS A 237 9.67 25.36 -6.75
N HIS A 238 10.53 24.34 -6.74
CA HIS A 238 10.17 23.03 -7.28
C HIS A 238 9.14 22.31 -6.43
N THR A 239 9.12 22.49 -5.11
CA THR A 239 8.09 21.91 -4.24
C THR A 239 6.71 22.49 -4.54
N LEU A 240 6.58 23.81 -4.71
CA LEU A 240 5.32 24.46 -5.05
C LEU A 240 4.82 23.99 -6.43
N LYS A 241 5.71 23.97 -7.43
CA LYS A 241 5.36 23.49 -8.78
C LYS A 241 4.93 22.01 -8.78
N ALA A 242 5.66 21.15 -8.06
CA ALA A 242 5.32 19.73 -7.94
C ALA A 242 3.90 19.52 -7.41
N ASN A 243 3.55 20.23 -6.33
CA ASN A 243 2.23 20.13 -5.70
C ASN A 243 1.12 20.72 -6.57
N GLU A 244 1.35 21.90 -7.18
CA GLU A 244 0.38 22.51 -8.11
C GLU A 244 0.02 21.56 -9.26
N ILE A 245 1.05 20.96 -9.89
CA ILE A 245 0.88 20.06 -11.02
C ILE A 245 0.23 18.75 -10.56
N LYS A 246 0.68 18.18 -9.43
CA LYS A 246 0.10 16.95 -8.89
C LYS A 246 -1.36 17.12 -8.53
N PHE A 247 -1.73 18.26 -7.96
CA PHE A 247 -3.12 18.54 -7.62
C PHE A 247 -4.04 18.52 -8.86
N LYS A 248 -3.55 18.95 -10.03
CA LYS A 248 -4.30 18.90 -11.30
C LYS A 248 -4.61 17.47 -11.76
N THR A 249 -3.88 16.45 -11.29
CA THR A 249 -4.19 15.04 -11.61
C THR A 249 -5.39 14.50 -10.83
N PHE A 250 -5.84 15.22 -9.78
CA PHE A 250 -7.03 14.87 -9.00
C PHE A 250 -8.24 15.64 -9.55
N ASN A 251 -8.75 15.21 -10.70
CA ASN A 251 -9.95 15.77 -11.30
C ASN A 251 -11.13 15.67 -10.31
N ASP A 252 -11.89 16.76 -10.16
CA ASP A 252 -13.11 16.82 -9.33
C ASP A 252 -12.88 16.49 -7.83
N TYR A 253 -11.67 16.69 -7.31
CA TYR A 253 -11.40 16.48 -5.89
C TYR A 253 -12.23 17.43 -5.01
N ASN A 254 -13.16 16.88 -4.25
CA ASN A 254 -13.99 17.64 -3.31
C ASN A 254 -13.53 17.41 -1.86
N PHE A 255 -12.95 18.45 -1.24
CA PHE A 255 -12.49 18.39 0.15
C PHE A 255 -13.64 18.34 1.16
N GLU A 256 -14.83 18.89 0.83
CA GLU A 256 -16.00 18.88 1.72
C GLU A 256 -16.42 17.45 2.09
N LEU A 257 -16.20 16.50 1.20
CA LEU A 257 -16.45 15.08 1.49
C LEU A 257 -15.57 14.56 2.63
N GLU A 258 -14.33 15.04 2.75
CA GLU A 258 -13.49 14.69 3.90
C GLU A 258 -14.03 15.34 5.19
N GLU A 259 -14.43 16.61 5.17
CA GLU A 259 -15.03 17.30 6.32
C GLU A 259 -16.27 16.55 6.81
N VAL A 260 -17.17 16.22 5.90
CA VAL A 260 -18.38 15.43 6.21
C VAL A 260 -18.04 14.08 6.85
N LYS A 261 -17.06 13.35 6.32
CA LYS A 261 -16.63 12.05 6.88
C LYS A 261 -16.15 12.19 8.33
N PHE A 262 -15.32 13.19 8.63
CA PHE A 262 -14.83 13.42 9.99
C PHE A 262 -15.96 13.77 10.95
N GLU A 263 -16.91 14.60 10.54
CA GLU A 263 -18.09 14.97 11.34
C GLU A 263 -19.00 13.75 11.59
N GLN A 264 -19.27 12.96 10.58
CA GLN A 264 -20.08 11.75 10.69
C GLN A 264 -19.49 10.74 11.67
N ILE A 265 -18.18 10.51 11.61
CA ILE A 265 -17.47 9.63 12.56
C ILE A 265 -17.69 10.14 13.99
N LYS A 266 -17.47 11.41 14.25
CA LYS A 266 -17.65 12.01 15.57
C LYS A 266 -19.09 11.88 16.06
N LYS A 267 -20.06 12.32 15.25
CA LYS A 267 -21.50 12.29 15.58
C LYS A 267 -21.96 10.88 15.91
N HIS A 268 -21.50 9.88 15.16
CA HIS A 268 -21.87 8.49 15.42
C HIS A 268 -21.35 7.99 16.77
N PHE A 269 -20.06 8.26 17.08
CA PHE A 269 -19.45 7.76 18.30
C PHE A 269 -19.61 8.67 19.53
N GLU A 270 -20.20 9.85 19.40
CA GLU A 270 -20.39 10.81 20.51
C GLU A 270 -21.19 10.20 21.66
N ASN A 271 -22.30 9.54 21.35
CA ASN A 271 -23.18 8.89 22.33
C ASN A 271 -23.12 7.36 22.27
N PHE A 272 -22.16 6.81 21.52
CA PHE A 272 -22.04 5.37 21.37
C PHE A 272 -21.54 4.71 22.66
N HIS A 273 -22.28 3.73 23.17
CA HIS A 273 -21.88 2.95 24.35
C HIS A 273 -21.13 1.69 23.90
N PHE A 274 -19.81 1.68 24.12
CA PHE A 274 -18.99 0.50 23.90
C PHE A 274 -19.34 -0.56 24.95
N GLN A 275 -20.23 -1.50 24.60
CA GLN A 275 -20.55 -2.60 25.48
C GLN A 275 -19.30 -3.46 25.72
N HIS A 276 -19.08 -3.86 26.98
CA HIS A 276 -17.99 -4.78 27.30
C HIS A 276 -18.31 -6.15 26.69
N GLN A 277 -17.78 -6.40 25.50
CA GLN A 277 -17.78 -7.75 24.95
C GLN A 277 -16.81 -8.58 25.79
N LYS A 278 -17.32 -9.66 26.40
CA LYS A 278 -16.53 -10.62 27.21
C LYS A 278 -15.56 -11.46 26.34
N GLU A 279 -15.55 -11.29 25.04
CA GLU A 279 -14.72 -12.06 24.13
C GLU A 279 -13.32 -11.43 24.04
N ASN A 280 -12.28 -12.25 24.24
CA ASN A 280 -10.87 -11.87 24.13
C ASN A 280 -10.44 -11.72 22.65
N LYS A 281 -11.17 -10.92 21.86
CA LYS A 281 -10.86 -10.72 20.46
C LYS A 281 -9.87 -9.57 20.26
N GLY A 282 -8.88 -9.81 19.41
CA GLY A 282 -7.91 -8.80 19.00
C GLY A 282 -6.69 -8.68 19.93
N GLU A 283 -6.48 -9.56 20.89
CA GLU A 283 -5.30 -9.55 21.77
C GLU A 283 -3.97 -9.66 20.99
N LYS A 284 -4.01 -10.30 19.81
CA LYS A 284 -2.87 -10.41 18.89
C LYS A 284 -2.81 -9.29 17.84
N LEU A 285 -3.49 -8.17 18.06
CA LEU A 285 -3.48 -7.04 17.12
C LEU A 285 -2.95 -5.76 17.79
N ILE A 286 -1.96 -5.15 17.15
CA ILE A 286 -1.45 -3.82 17.48
C ILE A 286 -1.62 -2.93 16.25
N PHE A 287 -2.35 -1.82 16.42
CA PHE A 287 -2.56 -0.83 15.36
C PHE A 287 -1.73 0.42 15.64
N ILE A 288 -0.89 0.81 14.68
CA ILE A 288 -0.16 2.07 14.72
C ILE A 288 -0.86 3.07 13.81
N VAL A 289 -1.40 4.11 14.41
CA VAL A 289 -2.18 5.14 13.73
C VAL A 289 -1.55 6.53 13.87
N GLY A 290 -1.88 7.45 12.96
CA GLY A 290 -1.38 8.83 13.02
C GLY A 290 -1.45 9.52 11.67
N LEU A 291 -0.90 10.72 11.57
CA LEU A 291 -0.67 11.32 10.25
C LEU A 291 0.44 10.58 9.50
N PRO A 292 0.39 10.50 8.18
CA PRO A 292 1.59 10.18 7.41
C PRO A 292 2.76 11.07 7.88
N ARG A 293 3.96 10.53 7.94
CA ARG A 293 5.17 11.25 8.36
C ARG A 293 5.23 11.68 9.83
N SER A 294 4.37 11.15 10.68
CA SER A 294 4.42 11.40 12.14
C SER A 294 5.37 10.48 12.92
N GLY A 295 6.09 9.57 12.25
CA GLY A 295 6.98 8.59 12.91
C GLY A 295 6.36 7.20 13.04
N THR A 296 5.22 6.93 12.39
CA THR A 296 4.55 5.61 12.39
C THR A 296 5.47 4.48 11.92
N THR A 297 6.33 4.75 10.93
CA THR A 297 7.29 3.74 10.42
C THR A 297 8.38 3.42 11.46
N LEU A 298 8.85 4.41 12.21
CA LEU A 298 9.81 4.19 13.29
C LEU A 298 9.21 3.30 14.38
N LEU A 299 7.99 3.60 14.82
CA LEU A 299 7.25 2.79 15.78
C LEU A 299 7.05 1.35 15.28
N HIS A 300 6.70 1.20 13.99
CA HIS A 300 6.54 -0.11 13.36
C HIS A 300 7.85 -0.89 13.40
N GLN A 301 8.98 -0.30 13.01
CA GLN A 301 10.28 -0.97 13.05
C GLN A 301 10.66 -1.41 14.47
N ILE A 302 10.47 -0.53 15.46
CA ILE A 302 10.75 -0.82 16.87
C ILE A 302 9.91 -2.02 17.35
N ILE A 303 8.59 -1.97 17.18
CA ILE A 303 7.69 -2.99 17.72
C ILE A 303 7.83 -4.30 16.94
N SER A 304 7.96 -4.24 15.61
CA SER A 304 8.10 -5.43 14.76
C SER A 304 9.46 -6.13 14.93
N SER A 305 10.43 -5.50 15.61
CA SER A 305 11.70 -6.12 15.98
C SER A 305 11.59 -7.04 17.18
N HIS A 306 10.46 -7.08 17.89
CA HIS A 306 10.24 -7.99 19.00
C HIS A 306 9.97 -9.40 18.50
N SER A 307 10.52 -10.42 19.17
CA SER A 307 10.46 -11.83 18.74
C SER A 307 9.03 -12.38 18.60
N LYS A 308 8.08 -11.87 19.42
CA LYS A 308 6.66 -12.28 19.42
C LYS A 308 5.77 -11.51 18.41
N THR A 309 6.33 -10.61 17.61
CA THR A 309 5.55 -9.77 16.70
C THR A 309 5.86 -10.03 15.22
N PHE A 310 4.92 -9.70 14.35
CA PHE A 310 5.09 -9.65 12.91
C PHE A 310 4.59 -8.31 12.37
N GLY A 311 5.41 -7.62 11.61
CA GLY A 311 5.07 -6.33 11.02
C GLY A 311 4.29 -6.50 9.71
N ALA A 312 3.02 -6.14 9.69
CA ALA A 312 2.17 -6.19 8.49
C ALA A 312 2.30 -4.95 7.59
N GLU A 313 3.11 -3.95 7.97
CA GLU A 313 3.28 -2.68 7.25
C GLU A 313 1.93 -1.92 7.09
N GLU A 314 1.70 -1.28 5.93
CA GLU A 314 0.46 -0.57 5.63
C GLU A 314 -0.60 -1.55 5.12
N SER A 315 -1.19 -2.34 6.05
CA SER A 315 -2.26 -3.27 5.74
C SER A 315 -3.56 -2.53 5.41
N HIS A 316 -4.17 -2.86 4.28
CA HIS A 316 -5.45 -2.30 3.88
C HIS A 316 -6.66 -3.12 4.40
N ILE A 317 -6.43 -4.16 5.22
CA ILE A 317 -7.50 -5.10 5.66
C ILE A 317 -8.70 -4.36 6.23
N ILE A 318 -8.49 -3.40 7.14
CA ILE A 318 -9.57 -2.63 7.76
C ILE A 318 -10.29 -1.75 6.73
N SER A 319 -9.54 -0.94 5.97
CA SER A 319 -10.12 -0.02 4.99
C SER A 319 -10.82 -0.76 3.84
N ASP A 320 -10.22 -1.82 3.32
CA ASP A 320 -10.80 -2.60 2.21
C ASP A 320 -12.04 -3.35 2.64
N PHE A 321 -12.05 -3.87 3.86
CA PHE A 321 -13.23 -4.52 4.42
C PHE A 321 -14.40 -3.56 4.43
N PHE A 322 -14.20 -2.34 4.93
CA PHE A 322 -15.25 -1.34 4.99
C PHE A 322 -15.62 -0.81 3.60
N ASN A 323 -14.65 -0.53 2.73
CA ASN A 323 -14.93 -0.05 1.37
C ASN A 323 -15.67 -1.08 0.51
N LYS A 324 -15.36 -2.38 0.64
CA LYS A 324 -16.08 -3.46 -0.08
C LYS A 324 -17.52 -3.61 0.41
N LYS A 325 -17.75 -3.48 1.72
CA LYS A 325 -19.06 -3.66 2.33
C LYS A 325 -19.95 -2.44 2.16
N PHE A 326 -19.36 -1.24 2.03
CA PHE A 326 -20.06 0.04 1.97
C PHE A 326 -19.71 0.82 0.70
N LYS A 327 -20.31 0.41 -0.41
CA LYS A 327 -20.14 1.09 -1.72
C LYS A 327 -20.68 2.53 -1.73
N ASN A 328 -21.54 2.93 -0.78
CA ASN A 328 -22.16 4.26 -0.68
C ASN A 328 -21.89 4.88 0.69
N GLU A 329 -21.59 6.17 0.74
CA GLU A 329 -21.30 6.94 1.98
C GLU A 329 -22.44 6.86 3.02
N ASN A 330 -23.69 6.86 2.57
CA ASN A 330 -24.86 6.67 3.45
C ASN A 330 -24.92 5.26 4.07
N SER A 331 -24.29 4.25 3.47
CA SER A 331 -24.29 2.89 3.99
C SER A 331 -23.34 2.70 5.17
N ILE A 332 -22.28 3.51 5.30
CA ILE A 332 -21.41 3.50 6.49
C ILE A 332 -22.21 3.89 7.72
N ILE A 333 -23.00 4.96 7.66
CA ILE A 333 -23.82 5.47 8.78
C ILE A 333 -24.92 4.48 9.12
N ASN A 334 -25.61 3.94 8.13
CA ASN A 334 -26.70 2.98 8.33
C ASN A 334 -26.19 1.63 8.89
N PHE A 335 -24.98 1.24 8.55
CA PHE A 335 -24.34 0.05 9.10
C PHE A 335 -23.97 0.24 10.58
N TYR A 336 -23.44 1.41 10.94
CA TYR A 336 -23.19 1.75 12.33
C TYR A 336 -24.47 1.65 13.17
N SER A 337 -25.61 2.05 12.59
CA SER A 337 -26.88 2.10 13.31
C SER A 337 -27.57 0.74 13.47
N ASN A 338 -27.47 -0.15 12.47
CA ASN A 338 -28.36 -1.32 12.37
C ASN A 338 -27.66 -2.69 12.54
N GLU A 339 -26.46 -2.88 12.00
CA GLU A 339 -25.81 -4.20 12.03
C GLU A 339 -24.82 -4.39 13.18
N LEU A 340 -24.17 -3.32 13.65
CA LEU A 340 -23.17 -3.43 14.73
C LEU A 340 -23.78 -3.45 16.13
N VAL A 341 -25.06 -3.16 16.26
CA VAL A 341 -25.83 -3.38 17.51
C VAL A 341 -26.08 -4.89 17.75
N ASN A 342 -25.99 -5.71 16.69
CA ASN A 342 -26.17 -7.16 16.79
C ASN A 342 -24.82 -7.86 17.12
N LYS A 343 -24.76 -8.47 18.31
CA LYS A 343 -23.58 -9.18 18.83
C LYS A 343 -23.08 -10.27 17.90
N ASP A 344 -23.98 -11.02 17.26
CA ASP A 344 -23.62 -12.11 16.35
C ASP A 344 -23.01 -11.59 15.06
N ALA A 345 -23.53 -10.47 14.54
CA ALA A 345 -22.96 -9.80 13.38
C ALA A 345 -21.53 -9.30 13.66
N CYS A 346 -21.31 -8.65 14.81
CA CYS A 346 -19.98 -8.21 15.24
C CYS A 346 -19.01 -9.39 15.39
N SER A 347 -19.46 -10.49 15.98
CA SER A 347 -18.63 -11.69 16.15
C SER A 347 -18.23 -12.30 14.81
N LYS A 348 -19.16 -12.39 13.85
CA LYS A 348 -18.88 -12.88 12.49
C LYS A 348 -17.90 -11.96 11.76
N LEU A 349 -18.10 -10.65 11.83
CA LEU A 349 -17.23 -9.67 11.17
C LEU A 349 -15.82 -9.69 11.75
N SER A 350 -15.69 -9.74 13.07
CA SER A 350 -14.38 -9.81 13.71
C SER A 350 -13.64 -11.10 13.32
N SER A 351 -14.32 -12.25 13.22
CA SER A 351 -13.71 -13.50 12.79
C SER A 351 -13.25 -13.46 11.33
N GLU A 352 -14.05 -12.85 10.44
CA GLU A 352 -13.66 -12.64 9.03
C GLU A 352 -12.42 -11.75 8.89
N ILE A 353 -12.32 -10.69 9.67
CA ILE A 353 -11.16 -9.80 9.64
C ILE A 353 -9.94 -10.48 10.27
N LEU A 354 -10.12 -11.19 11.41
CA LEU A 354 -9.03 -11.92 12.06
C LEU A 354 -8.41 -12.97 11.15
N SER A 355 -9.22 -13.73 10.42
CA SER A 355 -8.69 -14.72 9.47
C SER A 355 -7.77 -14.11 8.40
N LYS A 356 -7.98 -12.85 8.03
CA LYS A 356 -7.09 -12.12 7.12
C LYS A 356 -5.77 -11.71 7.78
N TYR A 357 -5.80 -11.31 9.05
CA TYR A 357 -4.57 -11.03 9.80
C TYR A 357 -3.76 -12.29 10.07
N GLU A 358 -4.40 -13.43 10.32
CA GLU A 358 -3.75 -14.73 10.50
C GLU A 358 -2.98 -15.22 9.26
N MET A 359 -3.29 -14.67 8.08
CA MET A 359 -2.54 -14.97 6.87
C MET A 359 -1.12 -14.39 6.87
N TYR A 360 -0.84 -13.37 7.69
CA TYR A 360 0.52 -12.84 7.88
C TYR A 360 1.37 -13.78 8.72
N ASP A 361 0.90 -14.12 9.91
CA ASP A 361 1.53 -15.08 10.83
C ASP A 361 0.51 -15.51 11.91
N GLN A 362 0.22 -16.79 12.02
CA GLN A 362 -0.78 -17.33 12.97
C GLN A 362 -0.30 -17.34 14.42
N ASN A 363 1.03 -17.34 14.63
CA ASN A 363 1.63 -17.52 15.95
C ASN A 363 2.03 -16.20 16.60
N LYS A 364 2.19 -15.13 15.82
CA LYS A 364 2.69 -13.84 16.27
C LYS A 364 1.59 -12.80 16.47
N ILE A 365 1.93 -11.77 17.22
CA ILE A 365 1.13 -10.55 17.33
C ILE A 365 1.35 -9.72 16.07
N ILE A 366 0.29 -9.40 15.35
CA ILE A 366 0.36 -8.65 14.11
C ILE A 366 0.38 -7.15 14.40
N VAL A 367 1.37 -6.47 13.85
CA VAL A 367 1.53 -5.01 13.95
C VAL A 367 1.09 -4.37 12.64
N ASP A 368 -0.16 -3.89 12.60
CA ASP A 368 -0.71 -3.14 11.46
C ASP A 368 -0.35 -1.66 11.60
N LYS A 369 0.48 -1.16 10.71
CA LYS A 369 0.84 0.25 10.64
C LYS A 369 0.17 0.89 9.44
N MET A 370 -1.14 1.08 9.49
CA MET A 370 -1.89 1.92 8.55
C MET A 370 -2.22 3.25 9.22
N PRO A 371 -1.49 4.34 8.88
CA PRO A 371 -1.69 5.63 9.52
C PRO A 371 -3.15 6.06 9.54
N PHE A 372 -3.87 5.87 8.44
CA PHE A 372 -5.27 6.30 8.28
C PHE A 372 -6.30 5.48 9.07
N ASN A 373 -5.89 4.38 9.72
CA ASN A 373 -6.76 3.64 10.63
C ASN A 373 -7.23 4.46 11.83
N PHE A 374 -6.71 5.68 12.02
CA PHE A 374 -7.26 6.62 13.00
C PHE A 374 -8.74 6.96 12.74
N LYS A 375 -9.22 6.89 11.50
CA LYS A 375 -10.64 7.05 11.16
C LYS A 375 -11.50 5.87 11.66
N TRP A 376 -10.90 4.70 11.87
CA TRP A 376 -11.56 3.44 12.19
C TRP A 376 -11.42 3.01 13.64
N ILE A 377 -10.86 3.85 14.52
CA ILE A 377 -10.60 3.50 15.94
C ILE A 377 -11.85 3.02 16.68
N GLY A 378 -12.99 3.68 16.46
CA GLY A 378 -14.25 3.25 17.07
C GLY A 378 -14.67 1.83 16.66
N PHE A 379 -14.50 1.48 15.40
CA PHE A 379 -14.74 0.12 14.90
C PHE A 379 -13.77 -0.89 15.46
N ILE A 380 -12.47 -0.54 15.42
CA ILE A 380 -11.43 -1.41 15.97
C ILE A 380 -11.77 -1.72 17.42
N LYS A 381 -12.22 -0.72 18.20
CA LYS A 381 -12.64 -0.93 19.59
C LYS A 381 -13.84 -1.87 19.71
N MET A 382 -14.81 -1.76 18.82
CA MET A 382 -16.00 -2.61 18.82
C MET A 382 -15.69 -4.06 18.44
N LEU A 383 -14.91 -4.25 17.37
CA LEU A 383 -14.62 -5.59 16.82
C LEU A 383 -13.49 -6.29 17.58
N PHE A 384 -12.56 -5.53 18.13
CA PHE A 384 -11.32 -5.99 18.75
C PHE A 384 -11.07 -5.29 20.08
N PRO A 385 -11.90 -5.53 21.11
CA PRO A 385 -11.83 -4.79 22.38
C PRO A 385 -10.49 -4.97 23.11
N GLN A 386 -9.71 -6.02 22.81
CA GLN A 386 -8.40 -6.30 23.39
C GLN A 386 -7.22 -5.82 22.53
N ALA A 387 -7.48 -5.31 21.32
CA ALA A 387 -6.43 -4.74 20.47
C ALA A 387 -5.74 -3.55 21.14
N LYS A 388 -4.51 -3.30 20.75
CA LYS A 388 -3.73 -2.14 21.21
C LYS A 388 -3.68 -1.08 20.12
N ILE A 389 -3.99 0.16 20.45
CA ILE A 389 -3.85 1.30 19.54
C ILE A 389 -2.68 2.17 20.02
N ILE A 390 -1.71 2.38 19.14
CA ILE A 390 -0.59 3.30 19.36
C ILE A 390 -0.75 4.49 18.41
N HIS A 391 -1.01 5.65 18.99
CA HIS A 391 -1.09 6.90 18.26
C HIS A 391 0.31 7.53 18.16
N SER A 392 0.85 7.60 16.94
CA SER A 392 2.09 8.33 16.67
C SER A 392 1.81 9.84 16.64
N ASN A 393 2.08 10.50 17.76
CA ASN A 393 1.85 11.91 17.96
C ASN A 393 3.13 12.70 17.73
N ARG A 394 3.14 13.58 16.73
CA ARG A 394 4.25 14.45 16.36
C ARG A 394 3.74 15.88 16.17
N ASN A 395 4.62 16.88 16.26
CA ASN A 395 4.29 18.27 15.90
C ASN A 395 3.53 18.27 14.56
N PRO A 396 2.26 18.78 14.53
CA PRO A 396 1.44 18.72 13.33
C PRO A 396 2.02 19.51 12.15
N ALA A 397 2.69 20.64 12.40
CA ALA A 397 3.34 21.44 11.36
C ALA A 397 4.53 20.69 10.73
N ASP A 398 5.35 19.98 11.55
CA ASP A 398 6.43 19.13 11.04
C ASP A 398 5.90 17.98 10.16
N SER A 399 4.80 17.37 10.58
CA SER A 399 4.14 16.32 9.80
C SER A 399 3.60 16.88 8.49
N ALA A 400 2.90 18.02 8.52
CA ALA A 400 2.36 18.70 7.35
C ALA A 400 3.46 19.14 6.36
N PHE A 401 4.53 19.73 6.84
CA PHE A 401 5.69 20.06 6.01
C PHE A 401 6.29 18.82 5.37
N SER A 402 6.43 17.73 6.15
CA SER A 402 6.96 16.48 5.63
C SER A 402 6.00 15.81 4.64
N ILE A 403 4.68 15.98 4.76
CA ILE A 403 3.70 15.53 3.76
C ILE A 403 3.87 16.35 2.49
N TYR A 404 3.84 17.68 2.57
CA TYR A 404 3.82 18.58 1.42
C TYR A 404 5.03 18.45 0.49
N ARG A 405 6.21 18.10 1.03
CA ARG A 405 7.44 17.91 0.26
C ARG A 405 7.63 16.51 -0.33
N ASN A 406 6.64 15.63 -0.20
CA ASN A 406 6.72 14.25 -0.69
C ASN A 406 5.53 13.91 -1.57
N VAL A 407 5.72 12.98 -2.50
CA VAL A 407 4.66 12.43 -3.33
C VAL A 407 4.20 11.09 -2.79
N PHE A 408 2.88 10.88 -2.80
CA PHE A 408 2.21 9.66 -2.39
C PHE A 408 1.55 9.01 -3.60
N ASP A 409 1.65 7.68 -3.68
CA ASP A 409 1.08 6.91 -4.79
C ASP A 409 -0.38 6.47 -4.52
N SER A 410 -0.95 6.83 -3.35
CA SER A 410 -2.30 6.43 -2.97
C SER A 410 -3.37 7.34 -3.56
N PRO A 411 -4.44 6.80 -4.17
CA PRO A 411 -5.57 7.59 -4.61
C PRO A 411 -6.30 8.24 -3.42
N GLY A 412 -6.97 9.35 -3.64
CA GLY A 412 -7.75 10.04 -2.60
C GLY A 412 -6.97 10.99 -1.70
N LEU A 413 -5.66 11.18 -1.93
CA LEU A 413 -4.82 12.10 -1.14
C LEU A 413 -4.70 13.49 -1.77
N GLY A 414 -5.67 13.96 -2.55
CA GLY A 414 -5.65 15.28 -3.18
C GLY A 414 -5.42 16.43 -2.18
N TRP A 415 -5.93 16.30 -0.95
CA TRP A 415 -5.70 17.28 0.12
C TRP A 415 -4.21 17.49 0.45
N ALA A 416 -3.36 16.50 0.22
CA ALA A 416 -1.93 16.59 0.54
C ALA A 416 -1.17 17.58 -0.38
N TYR A 417 -1.72 17.87 -1.55
CA TYR A 417 -1.08 18.69 -2.59
C TYR A 417 -1.63 20.12 -2.69
N ASN A 418 -2.64 20.44 -1.88
CA ASN A 418 -3.16 21.81 -1.76
C ASN A 418 -2.91 22.32 -0.35
N GLN A 419 -2.24 23.46 -0.23
CA GLN A 419 -1.81 24.03 1.06
C GLN A 419 -2.98 24.23 2.04
N ASN A 420 -4.10 24.80 1.56
CA ASN A 420 -5.27 25.06 2.39
C ASN A 420 -5.96 23.76 2.83
N TYR A 421 -6.09 22.79 1.92
CA TYR A 421 -6.68 21.49 2.23
C TYR A 421 -5.81 20.69 3.20
N LEU A 422 -4.49 20.75 3.04
CA LEU A 422 -3.56 20.09 3.96
C LEU A 422 -3.67 20.66 5.38
N ALA A 423 -3.69 22.00 5.52
CA ALA A 423 -3.87 22.63 6.83
C ALA A 423 -5.20 22.25 7.48
N LYS A 424 -6.31 22.30 6.73
CA LYS A 424 -7.63 21.90 7.18
C LYS A 424 -7.65 20.41 7.59
N TYR A 425 -7.10 19.51 6.77
CA TYR A 425 -7.05 18.08 7.06
C TYR A 425 -6.29 17.77 8.35
N VAL A 426 -5.14 18.40 8.57
CA VAL A 426 -4.35 18.24 9.79
C VAL A 426 -5.11 18.71 11.03
N ASN A 427 -5.89 19.81 10.93
CA ASN A 427 -6.74 20.29 12.02
C ASN A 427 -7.90 19.31 12.28
N LEU A 428 -8.59 18.80 11.25
CA LEU A 428 -9.65 17.79 11.38
C LEU A 428 -9.13 16.52 12.07
N TYR A 429 -7.97 16.02 11.62
CA TYR A 429 -7.29 14.90 12.25
C TYR A 429 -7.01 15.16 13.74
N SER A 430 -6.46 16.32 14.08
CA SER A 430 -6.13 16.66 15.47
C SER A 430 -7.37 16.69 16.36
N HIS A 431 -8.49 17.23 15.86
CA HIS A 431 -9.76 17.22 16.56
C HIS A 431 -10.31 15.81 16.73
N LEU A 432 -10.24 14.97 15.71
CA LEU A 432 -10.72 13.58 15.79
C LEU A 432 -9.88 12.75 16.77
N MET A 433 -8.55 12.92 16.78
CA MET A 433 -7.70 12.20 17.74
C MET A 433 -7.94 12.65 19.19
N SER A 434 -8.20 13.95 19.41
CA SER A 434 -8.61 14.47 20.72
C SER A 434 -9.95 13.87 21.17
N PHE A 435 -10.92 13.78 20.26
CA PHE A 435 -12.19 13.10 20.50
C PHE A 435 -11.99 11.63 20.88
N TRP A 436 -11.21 10.87 20.14
CA TRP A 436 -10.92 9.47 20.45
C TRP A 436 -10.26 9.30 21.81
N LYS A 437 -9.32 10.18 22.15
CA LYS A 437 -8.66 10.14 23.46
C LYS A 437 -9.64 10.37 24.62
N GLN A 438 -10.55 11.34 24.48
CA GLN A 438 -11.60 11.59 25.48
C GLN A 438 -12.56 10.41 25.63
N ARG A 439 -12.95 9.77 24.51
CA ARG A 439 -13.93 8.69 24.49
C ARG A 439 -13.38 7.34 24.94
N LEU A 440 -12.12 7.03 24.64
CA LEU A 440 -11.55 5.69 24.79
C LEU A 440 -10.38 5.61 25.80
N GLY A 441 -9.90 6.74 26.28
CA GLY A 441 -8.90 6.83 27.35
C GLY A 441 -7.69 5.90 27.13
N ASN A 442 -7.51 4.96 28.05
CA ASN A 442 -6.37 4.04 28.09
C ASN A 442 -6.35 3.00 26.95
N PHE A 443 -7.37 2.93 26.09
CA PHE A 443 -7.33 2.08 24.89
C PHE A 443 -6.34 2.58 23.86
N ILE A 444 -5.99 3.89 23.91
CA ILE A 444 -5.05 4.53 22.98
C ILE A 444 -3.83 5.00 23.76
N TYR A 445 -2.67 4.47 23.42
CA TYR A 445 -1.38 4.96 23.90
C TYR A 445 -0.85 6.07 22.99
N GLU A 446 -0.56 7.24 23.55
CA GLU A 446 0.09 8.33 22.79
C GLU A 446 1.61 8.20 22.87
N SER A 447 2.23 7.87 21.73
CA SER A 447 3.67 7.89 21.55
C SER A 447 4.09 9.23 20.95
N HIS A 448 4.77 10.05 21.73
CA HIS A 448 5.31 11.33 21.27
C HIS A 448 6.62 11.11 20.52
N TYR A 449 6.63 11.45 19.23
CA TYR A 449 7.80 11.28 18.35
C TYR A 449 9.05 11.95 18.91
N GLU A 450 8.91 13.20 19.39
CA GLU A 450 10.00 13.99 19.91
C GLU A 450 10.63 13.35 21.18
N LYS A 451 9.80 12.74 22.04
CA LYS A 451 10.27 11.98 23.20
C LYS A 451 10.94 10.68 22.79
N LEU A 452 10.35 9.96 21.82
CA LEU A 452 10.89 8.70 21.32
C LEU A 452 12.28 8.89 20.70
N VAL A 453 12.49 9.94 19.91
CA VAL A 453 13.82 10.20 19.31
C VAL A 453 14.82 10.84 20.29
N SER A 454 14.36 11.40 21.41
CA SER A 454 15.22 11.97 22.44
C SER A 454 15.71 10.93 23.45
N ASP A 455 14.86 9.96 23.81
CA ASP A 455 15.17 8.87 24.74
C ASP A 455 14.48 7.57 24.27
N GLN A 456 15.08 6.96 23.25
CA GLN A 456 14.52 5.79 22.57
C GLN A 456 14.30 4.62 23.53
N VAL A 457 15.27 4.31 24.39
CA VAL A 457 15.20 3.15 25.30
C VAL A 457 14.02 3.27 26.26
N LYS A 458 13.90 4.44 26.90
CA LYS A 458 12.84 4.71 27.88
C LYS A 458 11.45 4.64 27.24
N GLU A 459 11.28 5.28 26.10
CA GLU A 459 9.99 5.31 25.42
C GLU A 459 9.63 3.94 24.81
N THR A 460 10.61 3.19 24.26
CA THR A 460 10.40 1.80 23.80
C THR A 460 9.91 0.90 24.94
N LYS A 461 10.50 0.99 26.15
CA LYS A 461 10.02 0.22 27.30
C LYS A 461 8.56 0.51 27.66
N LYS A 462 8.15 1.78 27.60
CA LYS A 462 6.74 2.17 27.86
C LYS A 462 5.79 1.62 26.78
N ILE A 463 6.18 1.71 25.52
CA ILE A 463 5.40 1.21 24.37
C ILE A 463 5.21 -0.31 24.50
N LEU A 464 6.28 -1.07 24.72
CA LEU A 464 6.23 -2.52 24.86
C LEU A 464 5.38 -2.93 26.08
N LYS A 465 5.51 -2.24 27.22
CA LYS A 465 4.67 -2.47 28.40
C LYS A 465 3.18 -2.27 28.09
N PHE A 466 2.82 -1.23 27.33
CA PHE A 466 1.42 -1.01 26.89
C PHE A 466 0.93 -2.14 25.99
N CYS A 467 1.81 -2.70 25.16
CA CYS A 467 1.52 -3.83 24.27
C CYS A 467 1.51 -5.19 24.99
N ASN A 468 1.72 -5.25 26.30
CA ASN A 468 1.93 -6.48 27.09
C ASN A 468 3.11 -7.33 26.56
N LEU A 469 4.16 -6.64 26.09
CA LEU A 469 5.41 -7.23 25.63
C LEU A 469 6.54 -6.92 26.61
N GLU A 470 7.41 -7.89 26.82
CA GLU A 470 8.65 -7.68 27.58
C GLU A 470 9.65 -6.85 26.77
N PHE A 471 10.60 -6.25 27.45
CA PHE A 471 11.63 -5.48 26.74
C PHE A 471 12.63 -6.44 26.09
N GLU A 472 12.92 -6.20 24.80
CA GLU A 472 13.98 -6.86 24.05
C GLU A 472 14.92 -5.80 23.44
N ASP A 473 16.24 -6.05 23.51
CA ASP A 473 17.25 -5.16 22.92
C ASP A 473 17.12 -5.02 21.39
N SER A 474 16.57 -6.03 20.73
CA SER A 474 16.24 -6.02 19.31
C SER A 474 15.35 -4.83 18.93
N CYS A 475 14.43 -4.42 19.81
CA CYS A 475 13.53 -3.29 19.58
C CYS A 475 14.26 -1.94 19.59
N VAL A 476 15.37 -1.81 20.32
CA VAL A 476 16.20 -0.59 20.31
C VAL A 476 17.20 -0.65 19.15
N ASN A 477 17.72 -1.83 18.87
CA ASN A 477 18.68 -2.07 17.78
C ASN A 477 17.98 -2.42 16.45
N TYR A 478 16.78 -1.91 16.20
CA TYR A 478 15.93 -2.25 15.05
C TYR A 478 16.62 -2.06 13.70
N THR A 479 17.61 -1.16 13.59
CA THR A 479 18.37 -0.93 12.35
C THR A 479 19.24 -2.13 11.94
N LYS A 480 19.54 -3.04 12.88
CA LYS A 480 20.27 -4.29 12.62
C LYS A 480 19.33 -5.40 12.13
N ASN A 481 18.03 -5.23 12.29
CA ASN A 481 17.02 -6.20 11.86
C ASN A 481 16.64 -5.93 10.41
N ASN A 482 16.51 -6.99 9.63
CA ASN A 482 16.12 -6.89 8.22
C ASN A 482 14.61 -6.74 8.04
N ILE A 483 13.92 -5.99 8.93
CA ILE A 483 12.50 -5.74 8.79
C ILE A 483 12.27 -4.84 7.57
N PRO A 484 11.49 -5.31 6.60
CA PRO A 484 11.23 -4.54 5.39
C PRO A 484 10.49 -3.24 5.69
N SER A 485 10.69 -2.23 4.86
CA SER A 485 9.88 -1.01 4.87
C SER A 485 9.59 -0.54 3.46
N ARG A 486 8.32 -0.40 3.14
CA ARG A 486 7.83 0.02 1.80
C ARG A 486 7.35 1.46 1.75
N THR A 487 7.54 2.20 2.83
CA THR A 487 7.05 3.57 2.95
C THR A 487 8.02 4.59 2.36
N ILE A 488 7.55 5.82 2.18
CA ILE A 488 8.40 6.97 1.82
C ILE A 488 9.57 7.14 2.80
N SER A 489 9.45 6.61 4.01
CA SER A 489 10.47 6.68 5.07
C SER A 489 11.54 5.58 4.98
N VAL A 490 11.53 4.73 3.96
CA VAL A 490 12.40 3.54 3.86
C VAL A 490 13.88 3.84 4.07
N PHE A 491 14.37 4.93 3.52
CA PHE A 491 15.76 5.35 3.69
C PHE A 491 16.03 5.86 5.10
N GLN A 492 15.08 6.63 5.68
CA GLN A 492 15.24 7.28 6.97
C GLN A 492 15.24 6.32 8.16
N VAL A 493 14.48 5.22 8.09
CA VAL A 493 14.39 4.23 9.18
C VAL A 493 15.53 3.22 9.16
N ARG A 494 16.45 3.30 8.19
CA ARG A 494 17.68 2.50 8.15
C ARG A 494 18.86 3.18 8.83
N ASP A 495 18.73 4.48 9.10
CA ASP A 495 19.70 5.22 9.91
C ASP A 495 19.33 5.15 11.40
N GLU A 496 20.30 5.40 12.27
CA GLU A 496 20.04 5.60 13.69
C GLU A 496 19.08 6.76 13.92
N VAL A 497 18.37 6.74 15.03
CA VAL A 497 17.41 7.80 15.40
C VAL A 497 18.10 9.15 15.43
N TYR A 498 17.58 10.11 14.66
CA TYR A 498 18.16 11.46 14.56
C TYR A 498 17.15 12.55 14.97
N LYS A 499 17.68 13.60 15.64
CA LYS A 499 16.87 14.70 16.19
C LYS A 499 16.64 15.85 15.20
N SER A 500 17.29 15.84 14.04
CA SER A 500 17.25 16.98 13.08
C SER A 500 15.88 17.20 12.41
N SER A 501 14.94 16.30 12.64
CA SER A 501 13.56 16.40 12.14
C SER A 501 12.59 17.04 13.15
N ILE A 502 13.03 17.33 14.37
CA ILE A 502 12.24 18.03 15.39
C ILE A 502 12.26 19.53 15.05
N ASN A 503 11.09 20.17 15.07
CA ASN A 503 10.88 21.59 14.75
C ASN A 503 11.44 21.99 13.37
N LEU A 504 11.48 21.03 12.44
CA LEU A 504 12.00 21.26 11.09
C LEU A 504 11.16 22.28 10.33
N SER A 505 9.84 22.28 10.52
CA SER A 505 8.91 23.23 9.89
C SER A 505 9.20 24.69 10.23
N ASP A 506 9.79 24.97 11.40
CA ASP A 506 10.08 26.35 11.84
C ASP A 506 10.95 27.12 10.84
N LYS A 507 11.84 26.41 10.13
CA LYS A 507 12.71 27.01 9.10
C LYS A 507 11.98 27.40 7.83
N TYR A 508 10.72 26.95 7.67
CA TYR A 508 9.98 27.05 6.41
C TYR A 508 8.65 27.79 6.52
N PHE A 509 8.29 28.34 7.70
CA PHE A 509 7.05 29.10 7.89
C PHE A 509 6.89 30.29 6.92
N ASN A 510 7.99 30.99 6.62
CA ASN A 510 7.98 32.12 5.69
C ASN A 510 7.80 31.70 4.23
N TYR A 511 8.15 30.48 3.89
CA TYR A 511 8.06 29.93 2.53
C TYR A 511 6.75 29.18 2.28
N PHE A 512 6.16 28.63 3.33
CA PHE A 512 4.91 27.85 3.28
C PHE A 512 3.91 28.38 4.32
N PRO A 513 3.19 29.49 4.02
CA PRO A 513 2.32 30.18 4.98
C PRO A 513 1.21 29.31 5.57
N PHE A 514 0.78 28.23 4.88
CA PHE A 514 -0.23 27.31 5.39
C PHE A 514 0.17 26.65 6.71
N LEU A 515 1.45 26.52 7.00
CA LEU A 515 1.95 25.97 8.27
C LEU A 515 1.50 26.81 9.48
N ASN A 516 1.29 28.12 9.30
CA ASN A 516 0.76 29.01 10.34
C ASN A 516 -0.73 28.77 10.65
N GLN A 517 -1.47 28.15 9.72
CA GLN A 517 -2.89 27.82 9.90
C GLN A 517 -3.09 26.53 10.71
N ILE A 518 -2.03 25.76 10.91
CA ILE A 518 -2.08 24.52 11.67
C ILE A 518 -2.00 24.87 13.15
N LYS A 519 -3.07 24.55 13.89
CA LYS A 519 -3.13 24.79 15.33
C LYS A 519 -2.01 24.01 16.02
N LYS A 520 -1.09 24.74 16.66
CA LYS A 520 -0.12 24.13 17.57
C LYS A 520 -0.93 23.46 18.67
N LYS A 521 -0.71 22.16 18.95
CA LYS A 521 -1.26 21.55 20.15
C LYS A 521 -0.76 22.37 21.35
N ALA A 522 -1.68 22.73 22.25
CA ALA A 522 -1.27 23.20 23.57
C ALA A 522 -0.35 22.13 24.19
N PRO A 523 0.76 22.53 24.83
CA PRO A 523 1.76 21.62 25.39
C PRO A 523 1.19 20.61 26.36
#